data_18cc19af821c8431427af3bdf37418d6
#
_entry.id   18cc19af821c8431427af3bdf37418d6
#
_cell.length_a   1.000
_cell.length_b   1.000
_cell.length_c   1.000
_cell.angle_alpha   90.00
_cell.angle_beta   90.00
_cell.angle_gamma   90.00
#
_symmetry.space_group_name_H-M   'P 1'
#
loop_
_entity.id
_entity.type
_entity.pdbx_description
1 polymer ?
#
loop_
_entity_poly.entity_id
_entity_poly.type
_entity_poly.pdbx_seq_one_letter_code
_entity_poly.pdbx_strand_id
1 'polypeptide(L)'
;MPTYDEIIRSLKQRKPQRVYLLAGDEPLFIDQIASFAAKELIPAEEQDFNQSILYGAEVNARTILLEALRFPMMGSQVLVLVREAQQVRDLDTLAAHLDELPESTCLILCYKKKADKRKALYKAISERGGFFESTKMYDSKIPDFIIKSFAARQLDIDPRTAHLMADSTGNDLEKILNEVEKIVLALSEKGTRTVTPEVIEYYIGVSKEYNNFELLTALIRRDAARAYRIALYFASDERNHPIQMTLSTLFGFFSNLMAVYYIDQPNERSIASLLGVQPFVARDYDLARRGYSAAQTFAIIHQIRLIDAYSKGVDANIPTSQLYSELVSRILAA
;
A
#
# COMPACT_ATOMS: atom_id res chain seq x y z
N MET A 1 15.88 4.17 13.40
CA MET A 1 15.26 4.59 12.11
C MET A 1 14.01 5.39 12.45
N PRO A 2 13.88 6.62 11.95
CA PRO A 2 12.70 7.41 12.21
C PRO A 2 11.49 6.85 11.44
N THR A 3 10.32 6.98 12.02
CA THR A 3 9.04 6.67 11.36
C THR A 3 8.61 7.85 10.47
N TYR A 4 7.64 7.62 9.59
CA TYR A 4 7.01 8.66 8.78
C TYR A 4 6.54 9.86 9.64
N ASP A 5 5.79 9.55 10.72
CA ASP A 5 5.22 10.59 11.61
C ASP A 5 6.30 11.37 12.36
N GLU A 6 7.40 10.74 12.74
CA GLU A 6 8.53 11.42 13.39
C GLU A 6 9.23 12.39 12.45
N ILE A 7 9.43 11.99 11.17
CA ILE A 7 10.00 12.88 10.16
C ILE A 7 9.08 14.07 9.92
N ILE A 8 7.79 13.85 9.66
CA ILE A 8 6.82 14.92 9.45
C ILE A 8 6.77 15.86 10.66
N ARG A 9 6.82 15.32 11.87
CA ARG A 9 6.85 16.12 13.10
C ARG A 9 8.09 16.99 13.19
N SER A 10 9.28 16.44 12.89
CA SER A 10 10.54 17.20 12.91
C SER A 10 10.55 18.33 11.88
N LEU A 11 10.04 18.07 10.69
CA LEU A 11 9.87 19.08 9.65
C LEU A 11 8.90 20.19 10.07
N LYS A 12 7.74 19.85 10.65
CA LYS A 12 6.77 20.82 11.20
C LYS A 12 7.38 21.70 12.29
N GLN A 13 8.21 21.13 13.14
CA GLN A 13 8.89 21.85 14.22
C GLN A 13 10.10 22.65 13.73
N ARG A 14 10.42 22.59 12.44
CA ARG A 14 11.63 23.19 11.84
C ARG A 14 12.94 22.75 12.54
N LYS A 15 12.95 21.46 12.96
CA LYS A 15 14.12 20.79 13.57
C LYS A 15 14.42 19.47 12.86
N PRO A 16 14.64 19.48 11.53
CA PRO A 16 14.96 18.27 10.79
C PRO A 16 16.36 17.77 11.14
N GLN A 17 16.65 16.50 10.80
CA GLN A 17 18.02 16.01 10.69
C GLN A 17 18.72 16.72 9.52
N ARG A 18 20.06 16.86 9.61
CA ARG A 18 20.88 17.47 8.54
C ARG A 18 20.77 16.68 7.23
N VAL A 19 20.55 15.37 7.31
CA VAL A 19 20.43 14.52 6.12
C VAL A 19 19.39 13.44 6.34
N TYR A 20 18.55 13.21 5.31
CA TYR A 20 17.65 12.08 5.20
C TYR A 20 17.93 11.28 3.94
N LEU A 21 17.96 9.96 4.05
CA LEU A 21 17.83 9.03 2.94
C LEU A 21 16.47 8.34 3.05
N LEU A 22 15.54 8.74 2.19
CA LEU A 22 14.22 8.16 2.10
C LEU A 22 14.24 7.10 1.00
N ALA A 23 14.25 5.81 1.35
CA ALA A 23 14.43 4.75 0.36
C ALA A 23 13.40 3.64 0.52
N GLY A 24 13.05 2.97 -0.58
CA GLY A 24 12.16 1.81 -0.56
C GLY A 24 11.32 1.64 -1.81
N ASP A 25 10.50 0.58 -1.79
CA ASP A 25 9.65 0.18 -2.91
C ASP A 25 8.24 0.81 -2.87
N GLU A 26 7.92 1.60 -1.81
CA GLU A 26 6.68 2.35 -1.71
C GLU A 26 6.95 3.85 -1.91
N PRO A 27 6.71 4.39 -3.11
CA PRO A 27 7.04 5.78 -3.44
C PRO A 27 6.21 6.80 -2.67
N LEU A 28 4.95 6.47 -2.33
CA LEU A 28 3.99 7.41 -1.76
C LEU A 28 4.55 8.16 -0.54
N PHE A 29 5.08 7.43 0.45
CA PHE A 29 5.57 8.05 1.69
C PHE A 29 6.83 8.88 1.45
N ILE A 30 7.68 8.47 0.50
CA ILE A 30 8.85 9.24 0.08
C ILE A 30 8.40 10.58 -0.51
N ASP A 31 7.44 10.53 -1.45
CA ASP A 31 6.93 11.73 -2.13
C ASP A 31 6.14 12.64 -1.19
N GLN A 32 5.40 12.09 -0.23
CA GLN A 32 4.70 12.88 0.79
C GLN A 32 5.67 13.63 1.70
N ILE A 33 6.73 12.97 2.20
CA ILE A 33 7.77 13.64 3.02
C ILE A 33 8.45 14.73 2.19
N ALA A 34 8.85 14.42 0.96
CA ALA A 34 9.52 15.37 0.06
C ALA A 34 8.65 16.59 -0.24
N SER A 35 7.38 16.36 -0.56
CA SER A 35 6.42 17.42 -0.88
C SER A 35 6.11 18.28 0.36
N PHE A 36 5.99 17.63 1.52
CA PHE A 36 5.80 18.35 2.79
C PHE A 36 7.00 19.23 3.11
N ALA A 37 8.22 18.70 2.99
CA ALA A 37 9.44 19.47 3.24
C ALA A 37 9.55 20.67 2.28
N ALA A 38 9.29 20.45 0.99
CA ALA A 38 9.35 21.50 -0.03
C ALA A 38 8.32 22.62 0.21
N LYS A 39 7.17 22.29 0.80
CA LYS A 39 6.10 23.26 1.03
C LYS A 39 6.22 24.01 2.36
N GLU A 40 6.64 23.31 3.42
CA GLU A 40 6.44 23.79 4.80
C GLU A 40 7.76 24.10 5.54
N LEU A 41 8.92 23.51 5.13
CA LEU A 41 10.15 23.67 5.88
C LEU A 41 10.71 25.08 5.75
N ILE A 42 10.73 25.61 4.54
CA ILE A 42 11.22 26.98 4.24
C ILE A 42 10.00 27.89 4.00
N PRO A 43 9.93 29.07 4.69
CA PRO A 43 8.89 30.04 4.42
C PRO A 43 8.82 30.44 2.94
N ALA A 44 7.62 30.71 2.43
CA ALA A 44 7.40 30.98 1.02
C ALA A 44 8.29 32.12 0.47
N GLU A 45 8.49 33.17 1.25
CA GLU A 45 9.31 34.34 0.94
C GLU A 45 10.82 34.04 0.90
N GLU A 46 11.26 32.92 1.47
CA GLU A 46 12.66 32.50 1.52
C GLU A 46 13.01 31.37 0.54
N GLN A 47 11.99 30.72 -0.06
CA GLN A 47 12.17 29.52 -0.88
C GLN A 47 13.11 29.75 -2.07
N ASP A 48 13.00 30.88 -2.76
CA ASP A 48 13.83 31.20 -3.94
C ASP A 48 15.32 31.23 -3.61
N PHE A 49 15.70 31.53 -2.36
CA PHE A 49 17.09 31.63 -1.93
C PHE A 49 17.60 30.42 -1.17
N ASN A 50 16.71 29.76 -0.40
CA ASN A 50 17.10 28.75 0.59
C ASN A 50 16.59 27.34 0.25
N GLN A 51 15.94 27.16 -0.91
CA GLN A 51 15.45 25.87 -1.34
C GLN A 51 16.00 25.48 -2.71
N SER A 52 16.59 24.29 -2.81
CA SER A 52 17.04 23.70 -4.06
C SER A 52 16.37 22.37 -4.28
N ILE A 53 15.60 22.24 -5.36
CA ILE A 53 14.98 20.98 -5.79
C ILE A 53 15.74 20.46 -7.00
N LEU A 54 16.44 19.35 -6.84
CA LEU A 54 17.31 18.75 -7.83
C LEU A 54 16.75 17.41 -8.30
N TYR A 55 17.03 17.05 -9.55
CA TYR A 55 16.64 15.76 -10.12
C TYR A 55 17.89 14.91 -10.37
N GLY A 56 17.90 13.67 -9.87
CA GLY A 56 19.07 12.80 -9.87
C GLY A 56 19.65 12.52 -11.26
N ALA A 57 18.85 12.59 -12.32
CA ALA A 57 19.31 12.45 -13.70
C ALA A 57 20.17 13.63 -14.20
N GLU A 58 19.99 14.82 -13.60
CA GLU A 58 20.56 16.09 -14.05
C GLU A 58 21.77 16.52 -13.23
N VAL A 59 22.02 15.87 -12.08
CA VAL A 59 23.05 16.27 -11.13
C VAL A 59 24.00 15.12 -10.77
N ASN A 60 25.14 15.48 -10.21
CA ASN A 60 26.09 14.55 -9.59
C ASN A 60 26.26 14.89 -8.10
N ALA A 61 26.98 14.03 -7.36
CA ALA A 61 27.20 14.23 -5.93
C ALA A 61 27.87 15.56 -5.59
N ARG A 62 28.78 16.04 -6.45
CA ARG A 62 29.45 17.33 -6.24
C ARG A 62 28.49 18.50 -6.31
N THR A 63 27.56 18.50 -7.28
CA THR A 63 26.52 19.53 -7.39
C THR A 63 25.63 19.54 -6.15
N ILE A 64 25.19 18.34 -5.71
CA ILE A 64 24.38 18.19 -4.49
C ILE A 64 25.12 18.74 -3.27
N LEU A 65 26.41 18.40 -3.14
CA LEU A 65 27.25 18.85 -2.02
C LEU A 65 27.39 20.36 -2.01
N LEU A 66 27.67 20.98 -3.16
CA LEU A 66 27.81 22.45 -3.26
C LEU A 66 26.54 23.17 -2.82
N GLU A 67 25.36 22.66 -3.20
CA GLU A 67 24.09 23.21 -2.74
C GLU A 67 23.88 22.99 -1.24
N ALA A 68 24.25 21.82 -0.72
CA ALA A 68 24.07 21.46 0.69
C ALA A 68 25.05 22.17 1.66
N LEU A 69 26.20 22.65 1.17
CA LEU A 69 27.18 23.41 1.94
C LEU A 69 26.86 24.92 2.01
N ARG A 70 25.85 25.38 1.30
CA ARG A 70 25.43 26.79 1.33
C ARG A 70 24.88 27.15 2.71
N PHE A 71 25.17 28.39 3.13
CA PHE A 71 24.48 28.99 4.27
C PHE A 71 23.20 29.69 3.81
N PRO A 72 22.17 29.77 4.66
CA PRO A 72 20.94 30.48 4.30
C PRO A 72 21.25 31.96 4.07
N MET A 73 20.71 32.52 2.99
CA MET A 73 20.87 33.96 2.71
C MET A 73 19.96 34.81 3.59
N MET A 74 18.78 34.29 3.90
CA MET A 74 17.79 34.83 4.83
C MET A 74 17.24 33.66 5.63
N GLY A 75 16.75 33.90 6.85
CA GLY A 75 16.23 32.83 7.69
C GLY A 75 17.29 31.92 8.31
N SER A 76 16.88 30.71 8.70
CA SER A 76 17.69 29.83 9.54
C SER A 76 18.06 28.49 8.89
N GLN A 77 17.46 28.13 7.74
CA GLN A 77 17.59 26.81 7.15
C GLN A 77 17.73 26.84 5.63
N VAL A 78 18.42 25.82 5.10
CA VAL A 78 18.53 25.51 3.67
C VAL A 78 17.94 24.13 3.46
N LEU A 79 17.05 23.99 2.47
CA LEU A 79 16.55 22.71 2.01
C LEU A 79 17.19 22.34 0.67
N VAL A 80 17.81 21.18 0.62
CA VAL A 80 18.27 20.56 -0.64
C VAL A 80 17.49 19.24 -0.80
N LEU A 81 16.58 19.20 -1.74
CA LEU A 81 15.75 18.04 -2.04
C LEU A 81 16.20 17.41 -3.35
N VAL A 82 16.69 16.18 -3.30
CA VAL A 82 17.11 15.43 -4.49
C VAL A 82 16.05 14.38 -4.82
N ARG A 83 15.27 14.63 -5.87
CA ARG A 83 14.30 13.67 -6.41
C ARG A 83 14.99 12.62 -7.26
N GLU A 84 14.52 11.38 -7.24
CA GLU A 84 15.07 10.25 -8.00
C GLU A 84 16.60 10.07 -7.77
N ALA A 85 17.01 10.15 -6.49
CA ALA A 85 18.44 10.09 -6.10
C ALA A 85 19.12 8.77 -6.55
N GLN A 86 18.38 7.70 -6.87
CA GLN A 86 18.93 6.47 -7.44
C GLN A 86 19.51 6.65 -8.85
N GLN A 87 19.30 7.77 -9.50
CA GLN A 87 19.86 8.09 -10.82
C GLN A 87 21.22 8.80 -10.73
N VAL A 88 21.60 9.31 -9.56
CA VAL A 88 22.90 9.91 -9.32
C VAL A 88 23.96 8.81 -9.27
N ARG A 89 24.89 8.80 -10.21
CA ARG A 89 25.88 7.71 -10.40
C ARG A 89 26.88 7.60 -9.25
N ASP A 90 27.32 8.73 -8.71
CA ASP A 90 28.34 8.88 -7.70
C ASP A 90 27.79 9.24 -6.31
N LEU A 91 26.50 8.96 -6.06
CA LEU A 91 25.77 9.34 -4.84
C LEU A 91 26.51 8.91 -3.55
N ASP A 92 27.17 7.74 -3.57
CA ASP A 92 27.84 7.16 -2.41
C ASP A 92 29.03 8.01 -1.92
N THR A 93 29.61 8.85 -2.79
CA THR A 93 30.70 9.75 -2.44
C THR A 93 30.31 10.84 -1.43
N LEU A 94 29.01 11.17 -1.35
CA LEU A 94 28.48 12.09 -0.33
C LEU A 94 28.81 11.65 1.10
N ALA A 95 28.98 10.33 1.32
CA ALA A 95 29.23 9.78 2.66
C ALA A 95 30.43 10.43 3.35
N ALA A 96 31.49 10.78 2.60
CA ALA A 96 32.72 11.39 3.13
C ALA A 96 32.52 12.84 3.61
N HIS A 97 31.43 13.50 3.17
CA HIS A 97 31.23 14.94 3.38
C HIS A 97 30.04 15.27 4.27
N LEU A 98 29.36 14.26 4.84
CA LEU A 98 28.14 14.49 5.65
C LEU A 98 28.41 15.29 6.93
N ASP A 99 29.63 15.22 7.47
CA ASP A 99 30.03 15.96 8.67
C ASP A 99 30.37 17.45 8.38
N GLU A 100 30.63 17.77 7.11
CA GLU A 100 30.88 19.14 6.65
C GLU A 100 29.57 19.94 6.47
N LEU A 101 28.39 19.27 6.44
CA LEU A 101 27.12 19.94 6.25
C LEU A 101 26.81 20.90 7.40
N PRO A 102 26.46 22.17 7.12
CA PRO A 102 26.01 23.10 8.15
C PRO A 102 24.83 22.58 8.95
N GLU A 103 24.69 23.00 10.20
CA GLU A 103 23.52 22.66 11.03
C GLU A 103 22.21 23.23 10.47
N SER A 104 22.30 24.29 9.67
CA SER A 104 21.20 24.91 8.97
C SER A 104 20.71 24.10 7.75
N THR A 105 21.45 23.09 7.30
CA THR A 105 21.10 22.32 6.10
C THR A 105 20.20 21.15 6.42
N CYS A 106 19.17 20.97 5.60
CA CYS A 106 18.37 19.76 5.50
C CYS A 106 18.51 19.19 4.09
N LEU A 107 19.32 18.13 3.93
CA LEU A 107 19.48 17.39 2.69
C LEU A 107 18.54 16.19 2.69
N ILE A 108 17.64 16.09 1.72
CA ILE A 108 16.70 14.97 1.57
C ILE A 108 16.98 14.26 0.25
N LEU A 109 17.37 13.00 0.33
CA LEU A 109 17.64 12.12 -0.81
C LEU A 109 16.45 11.16 -1.00
N CYS A 110 15.62 11.39 -2.03
CA CYS A 110 14.48 10.52 -2.39
C CYS A 110 14.95 9.40 -3.30
N TYR A 111 15.07 8.20 -2.75
CA TYR A 111 15.61 7.01 -3.41
C TYR A 111 14.53 5.95 -3.58
N LYS A 112 13.81 5.95 -4.72
CA LYS A 112 12.63 5.09 -4.96
C LYS A 112 12.99 3.65 -5.34
N LYS A 113 13.96 3.08 -4.64
CA LYS A 113 14.38 1.67 -4.70
C LYS A 113 14.87 1.24 -3.32
N LYS A 114 15.05 -0.05 -3.12
CA LYS A 114 15.71 -0.57 -1.91
C LYS A 114 17.14 -0.05 -1.81
N ALA A 115 17.49 0.51 -0.66
CA ALA A 115 18.86 0.94 -0.40
C ALA A 115 19.77 -0.28 -0.23
N ASP A 116 20.98 -0.22 -0.84
CA ASP A 116 22.01 -1.21 -0.55
C ASP A 116 22.66 -0.89 0.81
N LYS A 117 22.34 -1.71 1.81
CA LYS A 117 22.79 -1.54 3.21
C LYS A 117 24.30 -1.67 3.39
N ARG A 118 25.04 -2.12 2.36
CA ARG A 118 26.51 -2.21 2.38
C ARG A 118 27.18 -0.89 2.01
N LYS A 119 26.48 0.00 1.33
CA LYS A 119 26.98 1.29 0.84
C LYS A 119 27.38 2.23 1.99
N ALA A 120 28.44 3.01 1.78
CA ALA A 120 28.97 3.94 2.76
C ALA A 120 27.94 5.03 3.13
N LEU A 121 27.25 5.57 2.13
CA LEU A 121 26.22 6.59 2.35
C LEU A 121 25.06 6.07 3.22
N TYR A 122 24.57 4.85 2.95
CA TYR A 122 23.52 4.24 3.77
C TYR A 122 23.96 4.15 5.24
N LYS A 123 25.16 3.59 5.49
CA LYS A 123 25.69 3.41 6.86
C LYS A 123 25.82 4.76 7.57
N ALA A 124 26.47 5.72 6.93
CA ALA A 124 26.71 7.04 7.49
C ALA A 124 25.39 7.78 7.84
N ILE A 125 24.37 7.71 6.99
CA ILE A 125 23.05 8.33 7.26
C ILE A 125 22.28 7.56 8.31
N SER A 126 22.33 6.22 8.28
CA SER A 126 21.63 5.36 9.24
C SER A 126 22.16 5.56 10.67
N GLU A 127 23.47 5.68 10.84
CA GLU A 127 24.13 5.99 12.13
C GLU A 127 23.69 7.35 12.69
N ARG A 128 23.44 8.32 11.83
CA ARG A 128 22.92 9.66 12.19
C ARG A 128 21.41 9.70 12.42
N GLY A 129 20.72 8.57 12.26
CA GLY A 129 19.26 8.49 12.44
C GLY A 129 18.43 9.09 11.30
N GLY A 130 19.04 9.36 10.13
CA GLY A 130 18.35 9.97 8.99
C GLY A 130 17.81 8.98 7.94
N PHE A 131 17.91 7.67 8.16
CA PHE A 131 17.41 6.67 7.21
C PHE A 131 15.95 6.32 7.48
N PHE A 132 15.11 6.44 6.44
CA PHE A 132 13.73 5.99 6.42
C PHE A 132 13.53 4.92 5.35
N GLU A 133 13.00 3.74 5.75
CA GLU A 133 12.69 2.65 4.83
C GLU A 133 11.19 2.64 4.51
N SER A 134 10.84 2.96 3.26
CA SER A 134 9.47 2.94 2.76
C SER A 134 9.18 1.58 2.13
N THR A 135 8.50 0.71 2.86
CA THR A 135 8.16 -0.64 2.40
C THR A 135 6.74 -0.71 1.88
N LYS A 136 6.52 -1.55 0.85
CA LYS A 136 5.16 -1.83 0.37
C LYS A 136 4.27 -2.31 1.51
N MET A 137 3.06 -1.78 1.53
CA MET A 137 2.06 -2.18 2.49
C MET A 137 1.51 -3.57 2.13
N TYR A 138 1.36 -4.43 3.13
CA TYR A 138 0.69 -5.73 2.94
C TYR A 138 -0.80 -5.52 2.64
N ASP A 139 -1.36 -6.34 1.77
CA ASP A 139 -2.77 -6.25 1.36
C ASP A 139 -3.73 -6.25 2.56
N SER A 140 -3.41 -7.01 3.62
CA SER A 140 -4.18 -7.03 4.87
C SER A 140 -4.23 -5.70 5.64
N LYS A 141 -3.35 -4.75 5.31
CA LYS A 141 -3.29 -3.41 5.92
C LYS A 141 -3.94 -2.31 5.09
N ILE A 142 -4.28 -2.63 3.84
CA ILE A 142 -4.90 -1.66 2.93
C ILE A 142 -6.24 -1.14 3.45
N PRO A 143 -7.17 -1.98 3.97
CA PRO A 143 -8.43 -1.48 4.54
C PRO A 143 -8.21 -0.51 5.71
N ASP A 144 -7.27 -0.80 6.61
CA ASP A 144 -6.92 0.10 7.72
C ASP A 144 -6.34 1.44 7.21
N PHE A 145 -5.55 1.40 6.14
CA PHE A 145 -5.01 2.59 5.48
C PHE A 145 -6.14 3.45 4.87
N ILE A 146 -7.11 2.82 4.20
CA ILE A 146 -8.30 3.49 3.64
C ILE A 146 -9.11 4.17 4.75
N ILE A 147 -9.40 3.46 5.84
CA ILE A 147 -10.13 4.01 7.00
C ILE A 147 -9.42 5.25 7.55
N LYS A 148 -8.12 5.16 7.79
CA LYS A 148 -7.31 6.29 8.28
C LYS A 148 -7.30 7.46 7.29
N SER A 149 -7.25 7.17 5.98
CA SER A 149 -7.23 8.18 4.93
C SER A 149 -8.52 8.99 4.87
N PHE A 150 -9.69 8.34 5.04
CA PHE A 150 -10.97 9.03 5.16
C PHE A 150 -11.12 9.77 6.49
N ALA A 151 -10.72 9.14 7.61
CA ALA A 151 -10.77 9.77 8.93
C ALA A 151 -9.94 11.06 9.02
N ALA A 152 -8.76 11.10 8.39
CA ALA A 152 -7.93 12.31 8.29
C ALA A 152 -8.63 13.45 7.53
N ARG A 153 -9.68 13.15 6.74
CA ARG A 153 -10.51 14.09 5.97
C ARG A 153 -11.91 14.28 6.56
N GLN A 154 -12.09 13.86 7.82
CA GLN A 154 -13.35 13.96 8.57
C GLN A 154 -14.53 13.20 7.93
N LEU A 155 -14.24 12.11 7.24
CA LEU A 155 -15.23 11.17 6.72
C LEU A 155 -15.11 9.83 7.43
N ASP A 156 -16.26 9.21 7.65
CA ASP A 156 -16.37 7.87 8.26
C ASP A 156 -16.64 6.83 7.18
N ILE A 157 -15.94 5.73 7.25
CA ILE A 157 -16.16 4.54 6.42
C ILE A 157 -16.15 3.30 7.31
N ASP A 158 -17.13 2.42 7.15
CA ASP A 158 -17.13 1.16 7.90
C ASP A 158 -16.08 0.18 7.34
N PRO A 159 -15.58 -0.76 8.18
CA PRO A 159 -14.53 -1.68 7.77
C PRO A 159 -14.89 -2.54 6.56
N ARG A 160 -16.16 -2.93 6.39
CA ARG A 160 -16.61 -3.75 5.25
C ARG A 160 -16.54 -2.96 3.95
N THR A 161 -16.98 -1.71 3.98
CA THR A 161 -16.90 -0.79 2.84
C THR A 161 -15.44 -0.48 2.48
N ALA A 162 -14.55 -0.35 3.49
CA ALA A 162 -13.12 -0.17 3.24
C ALA A 162 -12.48 -1.42 2.57
N HIS A 163 -12.90 -2.63 2.95
CA HIS A 163 -12.47 -3.86 2.26
C HIS A 163 -12.96 -3.89 0.81
N LEU A 164 -14.23 -3.52 0.57
CA LEU A 164 -14.78 -3.42 -0.79
C LEU A 164 -13.95 -2.47 -1.67
N MET A 165 -13.56 -1.33 -1.13
CA MET A 165 -12.68 -0.37 -1.83
C MET A 165 -11.29 -0.97 -2.09
N ALA A 166 -10.69 -1.63 -1.09
CA ALA A 166 -9.37 -2.25 -1.20
C ALA A 166 -9.34 -3.33 -2.30
N ASP A 167 -10.34 -4.20 -2.35
CA ASP A 167 -10.47 -5.24 -3.39
C ASP A 167 -10.50 -4.67 -4.81
N SER A 168 -10.98 -3.45 -4.95
CA SER A 168 -11.18 -2.79 -6.24
C SER A 168 -10.00 -1.97 -6.70
N THR A 169 -9.32 -1.36 -5.75
CA THR A 169 -8.18 -0.48 -6.03
C THR A 169 -6.85 -1.24 -6.02
N GLY A 170 -6.81 -2.42 -5.38
CA GLY A 170 -5.59 -3.17 -5.14
C GLY A 170 -4.71 -2.51 -4.07
N ASN A 171 -3.39 -2.73 -4.16
CA ASN A 171 -2.40 -2.25 -3.18
C ASN A 171 -1.59 -1.03 -3.65
N ASP A 172 -2.04 -0.34 -4.69
CA ASP A 172 -1.46 0.92 -5.15
C ASP A 172 -1.98 2.07 -4.26
N LEU A 173 -1.15 2.50 -3.31
CA LEU A 173 -1.54 3.50 -2.32
C LEU A 173 -1.81 4.88 -2.94
N GLU A 174 -1.12 5.23 -4.02
CA GLU A 174 -1.35 6.49 -4.74
C GLU A 174 -2.72 6.49 -5.41
N LYS A 175 -3.05 5.40 -6.11
CA LYS A 175 -4.38 5.20 -6.69
C LYS A 175 -5.47 5.26 -5.62
N ILE A 176 -5.27 4.58 -4.48
CA ILE A 176 -6.21 4.61 -3.36
C ILE A 176 -6.44 6.04 -2.87
N LEU A 177 -5.38 6.82 -2.65
CA LEU A 177 -5.53 8.21 -2.20
C LEU A 177 -6.22 9.10 -3.23
N ASN A 178 -5.97 8.90 -4.52
CA ASN A 178 -6.66 9.63 -5.58
C ASN A 178 -8.18 9.33 -5.57
N GLU A 179 -8.56 8.06 -5.36
CA GLU A 179 -9.96 7.69 -5.21
C GLU A 179 -10.58 8.27 -3.92
N VAL A 180 -9.83 8.27 -2.81
CA VAL A 180 -10.26 8.92 -1.55
C VAL A 180 -10.53 10.40 -1.78
N GLU A 181 -9.59 11.15 -2.42
CA GLU A 181 -9.77 12.58 -2.70
C GLU A 181 -11.00 12.85 -3.56
N LYS A 182 -11.20 12.06 -4.61
CA LYS A 182 -12.38 12.16 -5.48
C LYS A 182 -13.68 12.02 -4.70
N ILE A 183 -13.75 11.03 -3.80
CA ILE A 183 -14.93 10.79 -2.95
C ILE A 183 -15.12 11.93 -1.94
N VAL A 184 -14.03 12.39 -1.31
CA VAL A 184 -14.06 13.53 -0.36
C VAL A 184 -14.65 14.76 -1.02
N LEU A 185 -14.18 15.14 -2.21
CA LEU A 185 -14.70 16.28 -2.96
C LEU A 185 -16.20 16.13 -3.25
N ALA A 186 -16.59 14.96 -3.74
CA ALA A 186 -17.98 14.70 -4.09
C ALA A 186 -18.95 14.68 -2.88
N LEU A 187 -18.51 14.21 -1.71
CA LEU A 187 -19.33 14.17 -0.51
C LEU A 187 -19.35 15.53 0.22
N SER A 188 -18.28 16.33 0.11
CA SER A 188 -18.25 17.68 0.69
C SER A 188 -19.34 18.58 0.10
N GLU A 189 -19.59 18.48 -1.21
CA GLU A 189 -20.67 19.22 -1.89
C GLU A 189 -22.07 18.80 -1.40
N LYS A 190 -22.21 17.54 -0.97
CA LYS A 190 -23.49 16.96 -0.49
C LYS A 190 -23.69 17.10 1.02
N GLY A 191 -22.71 17.62 1.76
CA GLY A 191 -22.75 17.71 3.22
C GLY A 191 -22.79 16.37 3.96
N THR A 192 -22.45 15.27 3.29
CA THR A 192 -22.46 13.90 3.83
C THR A 192 -21.08 13.54 4.36
N ARG A 193 -21.04 12.93 5.57
CA ARG A 193 -19.77 12.52 6.22
C ARG A 193 -19.53 11.01 6.22
N THR A 194 -20.42 10.22 5.65
CA THR A 194 -20.33 8.76 5.68
C THR A 194 -20.13 8.22 4.26
N VAL A 195 -19.09 7.42 4.09
CA VAL A 195 -18.80 6.67 2.85
C VAL A 195 -19.51 5.33 2.93
N THR A 196 -20.54 5.14 2.10
CA THR A 196 -21.32 3.90 2.03
C THR A 196 -20.89 3.02 0.87
N PRO A 197 -21.26 1.72 0.82
CA PRO A 197 -21.01 0.85 -0.33
C PRO A 197 -21.52 1.43 -1.66
N GLU A 198 -22.67 2.14 -1.65
CA GLU A 198 -23.24 2.78 -2.83
C GLU A 198 -22.36 3.91 -3.36
N VAL A 199 -21.69 4.64 -2.46
CA VAL A 199 -20.70 5.68 -2.83
C VAL A 199 -19.51 5.04 -3.52
N ILE A 200 -18.99 3.93 -2.98
CA ILE A 200 -17.89 3.17 -3.59
C ILE A 200 -18.32 2.64 -4.97
N GLU A 201 -19.51 2.05 -5.07
CA GLU A 201 -20.04 1.55 -6.34
C GLU A 201 -20.14 2.66 -7.40
N TYR A 202 -20.65 3.81 -7.01
CA TYR A 202 -20.87 4.92 -7.93
C TYR A 202 -19.56 5.59 -8.40
N TYR A 203 -18.61 5.84 -7.48
CA TYR A 203 -17.39 6.61 -7.80
C TYR A 203 -16.22 5.76 -8.26
N ILE A 204 -16.12 4.49 -7.81
CA ILE A 204 -15.03 3.57 -8.16
C ILE A 204 -15.47 2.57 -9.23
N GLY A 205 -16.79 2.38 -9.41
CA GLY A 205 -17.34 1.47 -10.41
C GLY A 205 -17.35 0.00 -9.98
N VAL A 206 -17.35 -0.25 -8.68
CA VAL A 206 -17.35 -1.62 -8.12
C VAL A 206 -18.73 -2.00 -7.68
N SER A 207 -19.25 -3.08 -8.23
CA SER A 207 -20.54 -3.61 -7.82
C SER A 207 -20.51 -4.10 -6.36
N LYS A 208 -21.42 -3.62 -5.53
CA LYS A 208 -21.59 -4.12 -4.16
C LYS A 208 -22.09 -5.57 -4.11
N GLU A 209 -22.69 -6.06 -5.20
CA GLU A 209 -23.24 -7.41 -5.30
C GLU A 209 -22.27 -8.41 -5.95
N TYR A 210 -21.39 -7.90 -6.86
CA TYR A 210 -20.48 -8.71 -7.66
C TYR A 210 -19.04 -8.23 -7.48
N ASN A 211 -18.41 -8.70 -6.42
CA ASN A 211 -17.00 -8.42 -6.09
C ASN A 211 -16.35 -9.63 -5.44
N ASN A 212 -15.03 -9.63 -5.27
CA ASN A 212 -14.28 -10.76 -4.72
C ASN A 212 -14.70 -11.12 -3.29
N PHE A 213 -15.12 -10.14 -2.48
CA PHE A 213 -15.60 -10.38 -1.13
C PHE A 213 -16.95 -11.15 -1.14
N GLU A 214 -17.85 -10.76 -2.03
CA GLU A 214 -19.16 -11.43 -2.18
C GLU A 214 -19.00 -12.83 -2.79
N LEU A 215 -18.05 -13.02 -3.72
CA LEU A 215 -17.69 -14.35 -4.22
C LEU A 215 -17.17 -15.23 -3.09
N LEU A 216 -16.22 -14.73 -2.30
CA LEU A 216 -15.67 -15.45 -1.14
C LEU A 216 -16.77 -15.79 -0.14
N THR A 217 -17.66 -14.84 0.19
CA THR A 217 -18.79 -15.07 1.09
C THR A 217 -19.73 -16.17 0.57
N ALA A 218 -20.01 -16.18 -0.73
CA ALA A 218 -20.82 -17.23 -1.36
C ALA A 218 -20.15 -18.60 -1.27
N LEU A 219 -18.84 -18.67 -1.50
CA LEU A 219 -18.04 -19.90 -1.37
C LEU A 219 -17.99 -20.41 0.06
N ILE A 220 -17.75 -19.53 1.05
CA ILE A 220 -17.76 -19.89 2.50
C ILE A 220 -19.09 -20.50 2.90
N ARG A 221 -20.20 -19.94 2.40
CA ARG A 221 -21.56 -20.41 2.68
C ARG A 221 -21.98 -21.58 1.79
N ARG A 222 -21.15 -21.99 0.85
CA ARG A 222 -21.46 -23.01 -0.18
C ARG A 222 -22.71 -22.66 -0.98
N ASP A 223 -22.99 -21.36 -1.17
CA ASP A 223 -24.06 -20.87 -2.04
C ASP A 223 -23.60 -20.92 -3.51
N ALA A 224 -23.76 -22.09 -4.11
CA ALA A 224 -23.35 -22.35 -5.47
C ALA A 224 -24.02 -21.39 -6.47
N ALA A 225 -25.32 -21.13 -6.30
CA ALA A 225 -26.07 -20.29 -7.24
C ALA A 225 -25.53 -18.84 -7.27
N ARG A 226 -25.20 -18.30 -6.10
CA ARG A 226 -24.62 -16.96 -5.99
C ARG A 226 -23.17 -16.95 -6.49
N ALA A 227 -22.35 -17.93 -6.11
CA ALA A 227 -20.97 -18.03 -6.54
C ALA A 227 -20.85 -18.07 -8.08
N TYR A 228 -21.68 -18.90 -8.75
CA TYR A 228 -21.69 -18.96 -10.21
C TYR A 228 -22.19 -17.67 -10.86
N ARG A 229 -23.18 -16.98 -10.30
CA ARG A 229 -23.63 -15.66 -10.84
C ARG A 229 -22.52 -14.65 -10.81
N ILE A 230 -21.76 -14.57 -9.70
CA ILE A 230 -20.61 -13.66 -9.58
C ILE A 230 -19.50 -14.06 -10.54
N ALA A 231 -19.19 -15.36 -10.66
CA ALA A 231 -18.20 -15.88 -11.59
C ALA A 231 -18.53 -15.53 -13.06
N LEU A 232 -19.79 -15.68 -13.46
CA LEU A 232 -20.25 -15.31 -14.80
C LEU A 232 -20.18 -13.80 -15.05
N TYR A 233 -20.51 -12.99 -14.03
CA TYR A 233 -20.36 -11.54 -14.12
C TYR A 233 -18.89 -11.15 -14.34
N PHE A 234 -17.95 -11.71 -13.58
CA PHE A 234 -16.51 -11.48 -13.77
C PHE A 234 -16.03 -11.93 -15.14
N ALA A 235 -16.49 -13.09 -15.61
CA ALA A 235 -16.20 -13.61 -16.92
C ALA A 235 -16.70 -12.72 -18.06
N SER A 236 -17.77 -11.96 -17.85
CA SER A 236 -18.32 -11.01 -18.84
C SER A 236 -17.57 -9.68 -18.89
N ASP A 237 -16.78 -9.36 -17.86
CA ASP A 237 -16.01 -8.11 -17.75
C ASP A 237 -14.60 -8.37 -17.18
N GLU A 238 -13.82 -9.17 -17.93
CA GLU A 238 -12.46 -9.58 -17.55
C GLU A 238 -11.50 -8.38 -17.36
N ARG A 239 -11.77 -7.27 -18.01
CA ARG A 239 -10.94 -6.07 -17.93
C ARG A 239 -10.99 -5.44 -16.54
N ASN A 240 -12.17 -5.36 -15.94
CA ASN A 240 -12.39 -4.79 -14.61
C ASN A 240 -12.25 -5.86 -13.51
N HIS A 241 -12.35 -7.12 -13.88
CA HIS A 241 -12.21 -8.27 -12.99
C HIS A 241 -11.13 -9.23 -13.49
N PRO A 242 -9.84 -8.88 -13.41
CA PRO A 242 -8.76 -9.82 -13.81
C PRO A 242 -8.75 -11.03 -12.87
N ILE A 243 -8.71 -12.24 -13.43
CA ILE A 243 -8.78 -13.48 -12.65
C ILE A 243 -7.67 -13.60 -11.59
N GLN A 244 -6.50 -13.00 -11.84
CA GLN A 244 -5.37 -13.01 -10.90
C GLN A 244 -5.73 -12.34 -9.56
N MET A 245 -6.56 -11.29 -9.57
CA MET A 245 -7.02 -10.65 -8.33
C MET A 245 -7.93 -11.59 -7.54
N THR A 246 -8.86 -12.26 -8.22
CA THR A 246 -9.75 -13.26 -7.59
C THR A 246 -8.95 -14.42 -7.00
N LEU A 247 -7.99 -14.95 -7.77
CA LEU A 247 -7.12 -16.05 -7.30
C LEU A 247 -6.28 -15.63 -6.09
N SER A 248 -5.74 -14.41 -6.08
CA SER A 248 -4.98 -13.88 -4.94
C SER A 248 -5.83 -13.78 -3.67
N THR A 249 -7.05 -13.24 -3.79
CA THR A 249 -8.00 -13.12 -2.67
C THR A 249 -8.37 -14.48 -2.10
N LEU A 250 -8.75 -15.43 -2.97
CA LEU A 250 -9.14 -16.78 -2.53
C LEU A 250 -7.97 -17.56 -1.95
N PHE A 251 -6.79 -17.49 -2.58
CA PHE A 251 -5.58 -18.13 -2.07
C PHE A 251 -5.20 -17.60 -0.68
N GLY A 252 -5.23 -16.29 -0.50
CA GLY A 252 -4.95 -15.66 0.80
C GLY A 252 -5.90 -16.14 1.89
N PHE A 253 -7.21 -16.18 1.59
CA PHE A 253 -8.21 -16.66 2.54
C PHE A 253 -8.01 -18.13 2.91
N PHE A 254 -7.95 -19.03 1.92
CA PHE A 254 -7.84 -20.46 2.21
C PHE A 254 -6.47 -20.83 2.82
N SER A 255 -5.39 -20.11 2.49
CA SER A 255 -4.09 -20.27 3.15
C SER A 255 -4.14 -19.88 4.63
N ASN A 256 -4.77 -18.75 4.95
CA ASN A 256 -5.00 -18.34 6.33
C ASN A 256 -5.93 -19.32 7.07
N LEU A 257 -6.96 -19.86 6.40
CA LEU A 257 -7.84 -20.87 6.98
C LEU A 257 -7.07 -22.13 7.41
N MET A 258 -6.01 -22.52 6.66
CA MET A 258 -5.14 -23.63 7.08
C MET A 258 -4.50 -23.36 8.46
N ALA A 259 -4.06 -22.12 8.73
CA ALA A 259 -3.49 -21.79 10.04
C ALA A 259 -4.51 -21.91 11.18
N VAL A 260 -5.79 -21.63 10.91
CA VAL A 260 -6.87 -21.70 11.91
C VAL A 260 -7.09 -23.12 12.44
N TYR A 261 -6.84 -24.16 11.62
CA TYR A 261 -6.98 -25.57 12.07
C TYR A 261 -5.93 -25.99 13.11
N TYR A 262 -4.86 -25.22 13.32
CA TYR A 262 -3.86 -25.48 14.36
C TYR A 262 -4.20 -24.86 15.72
N ILE A 263 -5.33 -24.16 15.83
CA ILE A 263 -5.82 -23.61 17.13
C ILE A 263 -6.59 -24.72 17.86
N ASP A 264 -6.20 -25.06 19.08
CA ASP A 264 -6.83 -26.12 19.89
C ASP A 264 -8.33 -25.84 20.15
N GLN A 265 -8.69 -24.60 20.45
CA GLN A 265 -10.08 -24.17 20.67
C GLN A 265 -10.36 -22.88 19.88
N PRO A 266 -10.61 -23.01 18.56
CA PRO A 266 -10.79 -21.85 17.71
C PRO A 266 -12.10 -21.12 18.03
N ASN A 267 -11.97 -19.82 18.25
CA ASN A 267 -13.07 -18.88 18.42
C ASN A 267 -12.72 -17.56 17.73
N GLU A 268 -13.68 -16.65 17.54
CA GLU A 268 -13.46 -15.40 16.84
C GLU A 268 -12.27 -14.58 17.37
N ARG A 269 -12.02 -14.60 18.70
CA ARG A 269 -10.92 -13.86 19.32
C ARG A 269 -9.55 -14.50 19.03
N SER A 270 -9.46 -15.83 19.18
CA SER A 270 -8.20 -16.55 18.92
C SER A 270 -7.83 -16.49 17.43
N ILE A 271 -8.83 -16.58 16.55
CA ILE A 271 -8.65 -16.43 15.10
C ILE A 271 -8.21 -15.01 14.75
N ALA A 272 -8.88 -13.98 15.29
CA ALA A 272 -8.52 -12.59 15.06
C ALA A 272 -7.07 -12.29 15.54
N SER A 273 -6.68 -12.84 16.68
CA SER A 273 -5.33 -12.69 17.23
C SER A 273 -4.27 -13.40 16.38
N LEU A 274 -4.55 -14.65 15.94
CA LEU A 274 -3.62 -15.42 15.11
C LEU A 274 -3.36 -14.75 13.76
N LEU A 275 -4.44 -14.31 13.10
CA LEU A 275 -4.37 -13.76 11.74
C LEU A 275 -4.14 -12.25 11.68
N GLY A 276 -4.22 -11.55 12.83
CA GLY A 276 -4.12 -10.09 12.89
C GLY A 276 -5.25 -9.38 12.14
N VAL A 277 -6.46 -9.97 12.13
CA VAL A 277 -7.62 -9.46 11.41
C VAL A 277 -8.70 -8.88 12.33
N GLN A 278 -9.60 -8.10 11.78
CA GLN A 278 -10.76 -7.56 12.51
C GLN A 278 -11.73 -8.68 12.93
N PRO A 279 -12.48 -8.52 14.04
CA PRO A 279 -13.40 -9.56 14.54
C PRO A 279 -14.44 -10.02 13.52
N PHE A 280 -14.96 -9.14 12.68
CA PHE A 280 -15.95 -9.52 11.66
C PHE A 280 -15.35 -10.44 10.58
N VAL A 281 -14.06 -10.25 10.23
CA VAL A 281 -13.33 -11.13 9.33
C VAL A 281 -13.04 -12.48 9.98
N ALA A 282 -12.71 -12.49 11.27
CA ALA A 282 -12.50 -13.74 12.02
C ALA A 282 -13.75 -14.63 12.04
N ARG A 283 -14.94 -14.03 12.02
CA ARG A 283 -16.23 -14.76 11.92
C ARG A 283 -16.34 -15.53 10.60
N ASP A 284 -15.88 -14.99 9.50
CA ASP A 284 -15.88 -15.65 8.20
C ASP A 284 -14.96 -16.88 8.20
N TYR A 285 -13.81 -16.80 8.86
CA TYR A 285 -12.92 -17.95 9.06
C TYR A 285 -13.55 -19.01 9.98
N ASP A 286 -14.22 -18.61 11.05
CA ASP A 286 -14.94 -19.56 11.92
C ASP A 286 -16.08 -20.29 11.18
N LEU A 287 -16.79 -19.56 10.31
CA LEU A 287 -17.82 -20.14 9.47
C LEU A 287 -17.21 -21.12 8.44
N ALA A 288 -16.14 -20.68 7.75
CA ALA A 288 -15.47 -21.47 6.73
C ALA A 288 -14.93 -22.79 7.28
N ARG A 289 -14.26 -22.80 8.46
CA ARG A 289 -13.74 -24.02 9.05
C ARG A 289 -14.80 -25.05 9.46
N ARG A 290 -16.05 -24.61 9.65
CA ARG A 290 -17.19 -25.51 9.88
C ARG A 290 -17.73 -26.11 8.57
N GLY A 291 -17.56 -25.40 7.47
CA GLY A 291 -18.02 -25.83 6.14
C GLY A 291 -16.99 -26.64 5.35
N TYR A 292 -15.71 -26.47 5.67
CA TYR A 292 -14.58 -27.15 5.01
C TYR A 292 -13.69 -27.82 6.04
N SER A 293 -13.21 -29.01 5.75
CA SER A 293 -12.18 -29.69 6.54
C SER A 293 -10.78 -29.16 6.13
N ALA A 294 -9.75 -29.47 6.94
CA ALA A 294 -8.37 -29.14 6.61
C ALA A 294 -7.92 -29.81 5.30
N ALA A 295 -8.33 -31.06 5.05
CA ALA A 295 -8.02 -31.78 3.81
C ALA A 295 -8.69 -31.11 2.58
N GLN A 296 -9.95 -30.71 2.70
CA GLN A 296 -10.65 -29.97 1.65
C GLN A 296 -10.03 -28.60 1.40
N THR A 297 -9.65 -27.88 2.44
CA THR A 297 -8.97 -26.58 2.33
C THR A 297 -7.63 -26.72 1.60
N PHE A 298 -6.86 -27.76 1.91
CA PHE A 298 -5.62 -28.06 1.20
C PHE A 298 -5.87 -28.38 -0.29
N ALA A 299 -6.90 -29.17 -0.58
CA ALA A 299 -7.29 -29.48 -1.96
C ALA A 299 -7.70 -28.20 -2.72
N ILE A 300 -8.46 -27.29 -2.08
CA ILE A 300 -8.86 -26.00 -2.66
C ILE A 300 -7.63 -25.14 -3.00
N ILE A 301 -6.67 -25.02 -2.09
CA ILE A 301 -5.42 -24.28 -2.34
C ILE A 301 -4.69 -24.85 -3.56
N HIS A 302 -4.65 -26.18 -3.68
CA HIS A 302 -4.05 -26.84 -4.85
C HIS A 302 -4.80 -26.51 -6.15
N GLN A 303 -6.15 -26.53 -6.13
CA GLN A 303 -6.96 -26.16 -7.30
C GLN A 303 -6.77 -24.69 -7.70
N ILE A 304 -6.72 -23.78 -6.74
CA ILE A 304 -6.45 -22.34 -7.01
C ILE A 304 -5.10 -22.20 -7.71
N ARG A 305 -4.05 -22.92 -7.26
CA ARG A 305 -2.74 -22.90 -7.89
C ARG A 305 -2.77 -23.43 -9.34
N LEU A 306 -3.54 -24.49 -9.60
CA LEU A 306 -3.71 -25.02 -10.96
C LEU A 306 -4.39 -24.00 -11.88
N ILE A 307 -5.46 -23.36 -11.41
CA ILE A 307 -6.16 -22.33 -12.19
C ILE A 307 -5.24 -21.12 -12.44
N ASP A 308 -4.39 -20.75 -11.48
CA ASP A 308 -3.38 -19.70 -11.68
C ASP A 308 -2.38 -20.08 -12.79
N ALA A 309 -1.90 -21.32 -12.81
CA ALA A 309 -1.04 -21.82 -13.87
C ALA A 309 -1.74 -21.78 -15.25
N TYR A 310 -2.98 -22.24 -15.32
CA TYR A 310 -3.78 -22.19 -16.56
C TYR A 310 -4.04 -20.77 -17.03
N SER A 311 -4.29 -19.82 -16.11
CA SER A 311 -4.48 -18.40 -16.45
C SER A 311 -3.26 -17.74 -17.08
N LYS A 312 -2.08 -18.34 -16.89
CA LYS A 312 -0.79 -17.93 -17.46
C LYS A 312 -0.38 -18.75 -18.68
N GLY A 313 -1.26 -19.65 -19.17
CA GLY A 313 -1.01 -20.51 -20.34
C GLY A 313 -0.10 -21.69 -20.05
N VAL A 314 0.11 -22.07 -18.78
CA VAL A 314 0.88 -23.26 -18.39
C VAL A 314 -0.05 -24.48 -18.38
N ASP A 315 0.35 -25.55 -19.04
CA ASP A 315 -0.34 -26.86 -19.14
C ASP A 315 -1.73 -26.87 -19.82
N ALA A 316 -2.36 -25.70 -20.02
CA ALA A 316 -3.64 -25.60 -20.71
C ALA A 316 -3.85 -24.20 -21.30
N ASN A 317 -4.54 -24.13 -22.42
CA ASN A 317 -4.99 -22.85 -23.02
C ASN A 317 -6.51 -22.76 -22.86
N ILE A 318 -6.95 -22.37 -21.66
CA ILE A 318 -8.36 -22.23 -21.29
C ILE A 318 -8.72 -20.73 -21.32
N PRO A 319 -9.80 -20.33 -22.02
CA PRO A 319 -10.27 -18.94 -21.96
C PRO A 319 -10.57 -18.50 -20.53
N THR A 320 -10.22 -17.26 -20.18
CA THR A 320 -10.39 -16.73 -18.82
C THR A 320 -11.86 -16.83 -18.36
N SER A 321 -12.81 -16.61 -19.27
CA SER A 321 -14.23 -16.76 -19.00
C SER A 321 -14.62 -18.16 -18.50
N GLN A 322 -13.98 -19.20 -19.00
CA GLN A 322 -14.21 -20.58 -18.54
C GLN A 322 -13.49 -20.85 -17.21
N LEU A 323 -12.32 -20.21 -16.96
CA LEU A 323 -11.57 -20.40 -15.73
C LEU A 323 -12.34 -19.96 -14.49
N TYR A 324 -13.20 -18.93 -14.58
CA TYR A 324 -14.06 -18.52 -13.45
C TYR A 324 -15.06 -19.59 -13.04
N SER A 325 -15.74 -20.19 -14.02
CA SER A 325 -16.70 -21.28 -13.76
C SER A 325 -16.01 -22.52 -13.24
N GLU A 326 -14.84 -22.86 -13.80
CA GLU A 326 -14.01 -23.98 -13.37
C GLU A 326 -13.51 -23.79 -11.93
N LEU A 327 -13.04 -22.58 -11.58
CA LEU A 327 -12.60 -22.22 -10.24
C LEU A 327 -13.68 -22.46 -9.19
N VAL A 328 -14.88 -21.91 -9.44
CA VAL A 328 -16.04 -22.09 -8.53
C VAL A 328 -16.43 -23.57 -8.42
N SER A 329 -16.48 -24.28 -9.55
CA SER A 329 -16.81 -25.71 -9.57
C SER A 329 -15.85 -26.52 -8.69
N ARG A 330 -14.55 -26.33 -8.87
CA ARG A 330 -13.49 -27.08 -8.15
C ARG A 330 -13.48 -26.78 -6.64
N ILE A 331 -13.76 -25.52 -6.25
CA ILE A 331 -13.84 -25.15 -4.83
C ILE A 331 -15.07 -25.77 -4.16
N LEU A 332 -16.22 -25.75 -4.83
CA LEU A 332 -17.47 -26.30 -4.27
C LEU A 332 -17.48 -27.83 -4.26
N ALA A 333 -16.73 -28.48 -5.17
CA ALA A 333 -16.62 -29.94 -5.24
C ALA A 333 -15.61 -30.53 -4.23
N ALA A 334 -14.72 -29.69 -3.69
CA ALA A 334 -13.79 -30.10 -2.65
C ALA A 334 -14.53 -30.29 -1.32
#